data_0edbe766adede9ab349f3fd89d2713ea
#
_entry.id   0edbe766adede9ab349f3fd89d2713ea
#
_cell.length_a   1.000
_cell.length_b   1.000
_cell.length_c   1.000
_cell.angle_alpha   90.00
_cell.angle_beta   90.00
_cell.angle_gamma   90.00
#
_symmetry.space_group_name_H-M   'P 1'
#
loop_
_entity.id
_entity.type
_entity.pdbx_description
1 polymer ?
#
loop_
_entity_poly.entity_id
_entity_poly.type
_entity_poly.pdbx_seq_one_letter_code
_entity_poly.pdbx_strand_id
1 'polypeptide(L)'
;MTETSYHFAETEGAEGAPLVFTFHGTGGNEQQFHDLPSRVLPGAHVISPRGDVSEHGALRYFRRRAEGLYDMADLTTRTEAMAGFIAHHKARVGAERVIGLGYSNGANILASVAFKHPELFSDLALLHPLIPWTPDPQPELAGTRVLVTA
;
A
#
# COMPACT_ATOMS: atom_id res chain seq x y z
N MET A 1 -13.16 -16.26 3.70
CA MET A 1 -11.76 -15.98 3.54
C MET A 1 -11.54 -15.14 2.31
N THR A 2 -10.78 -14.15 2.46
CA THR A 2 -10.59 -13.23 1.37
C THR A 2 -9.52 -13.74 0.43
N GLU A 3 -9.93 -14.07 -0.76
CA GLU A 3 -9.00 -14.38 -1.81
C GLU A 3 -8.42 -13.10 -2.35
N THR A 4 -7.12 -13.05 -2.51
CA THR A 4 -6.50 -11.85 -3.03
C THR A 4 -6.47 -11.95 -4.54
N SER A 5 -7.10 -11.00 -5.20
CA SER A 5 -7.22 -11.05 -6.66
C SER A 5 -6.34 -10.03 -7.36
N TYR A 6 -5.48 -9.33 -6.63
CA TYR A 6 -4.59 -8.36 -7.24
C TYR A 6 -3.50 -9.04 -8.06
N HIS A 7 -3.31 -8.55 -9.28
CA HIS A 7 -2.11 -8.85 -10.03
C HIS A 7 -0.94 -8.14 -9.35
N PHE A 8 0.20 -8.80 -9.20
CA PHE A 8 1.32 -8.19 -8.49
C PHE A 8 2.66 -8.68 -9.05
N ALA A 9 3.68 -7.85 -8.87
CA ALA A 9 5.07 -8.24 -9.12
C ALA A 9 5.70 -8.63 -7.78
N GLU A 10 6.63 -9.56 -7.85
CA GLU A 10 7.31 -10.04 -6.63
C GLU A 10 8.78 -10.26 -6.91
N THR A 11 9.62 -9.78 -5.99
CA THR A 11 11.04 -10.10 -5.97
C THR A 11 11.32 -10.79 -4.64
N GLU A 12 11.73 -12.04 -4.71
CA GLU A 12 12.03 -12.80 -3.51
C GLU A 12 13.28 -12.26 -2.84
N GLY A 13 13.22 -12.07 -1.53
CA GLY A 13 14.30 -11.51 -0.76
C GLY A 13 15.14 -12.56 -0.06
N ALA A 14 16.20 -12.08 0.61
CA ALA A 14 17.04 -12.92 1.44
C ALA A 14 16.27 -13.34 2.69
N GLU A 15 16.67 -14.45 3.28
CA GLU A 15 16.08 -14.94 4.51
C GLU A 15 16.24 -13.90 5.61
N GLY A 16 15.15 -13.60 6.33
CA GLY A 16 15.16 -12.62 7.41
C GLY A 16 15.09 -11.17 6.95
N ALA A 17 15.06 -10.92 5.64
CA ALA A 17 14.98 -9.56 5.13
C ALA A 17 13.61 -8.94 5.34
N PRO A 18 13.51 -7.60 5.38
CA PRO A 18 12.20 -6.96 5.45
C PRO A 18 11.37 -7.22 4.20
N LEU A 19 10.06 -7.21 4.39
CA LEU A 19 9.10 -7.26 3.29
C LEU A 19 8.63 -5.84 2.99
N VAL A 20 8.71 -5.43 1.73
CA VAL A 20 8.29 -4.10 1.30
C VAL A 20 7.17 -4.24 0.29
N PHE A 21 6.06 -3.57 0.55
CA PHE A 21 4.96 -3.43 -0.41
C PHE A 21 5.07 -2.07 -1.08
N THR A 22 4.95 -2.03 -2.42
CA THR A 22 4.93 -0.75 -3.13
C THR A 22 3.59 -0.53 -3.80
N PHE A 23 3.12 0.72 -3.77
CA PHE A 23 1.80 1.09 -4.30
C PHE A 23 1.97 2.28 -5.25
N HIS A 24 1.66 2.07 -6.53
CA HIS A 24 1.89 3.07 -7.59
C HIS A 24 0.88 4.21 -7.55
N GLY A 25 1.17 5.29 -8.25
CA GLY A 25 0.22 6.38 -8.44
C GLY A 25 -0.72 6.11 -9.60
N THR A 26 -1.73 6.97 -9.75
CA THR A 26 -2.68 6.88 -10.87
C THR A 26 -1.92 6.89 -12.19
N GLY A 27 -2.22 5.95 -13.05
CA GLY A 27 -1.57 5.81 -14.35
C GLY A 27 -0.31 4.98 -14.33
N GLY A 28 0.20 4.61 -13.15
CA GLY A 28 1.31 3.67 -13.05
C GLY A 28 0.83 2.24 -13.06
N ASN A 29 1.72 1.35 -12.67
CA ASN A 29 1.38 -0.07 -12.52
C ASN A 29 2.32 -0.70 -11.50
N GLU A 30 2.28 -2.02 -11.39
CA GLU A 30 3.07 -2.75 -10.40
C GLU A 30 4.57 -2.58 -10.57
N GLN A 31 5.04 -2.06 -11.68
CA GLN A 31 6.47 -1.87 -11.91
C GLN A 31 6.99 -0.50 -11.52
N GLN A 32 6.10 0.48 -11.26
CA GLN A 32 6.52 1.87 -11.10
C GLN A 32 7.61 2.03 -10.03
N PHE A 33 7.43 1.41 -8.86
CA PHE A 33 8.39 1.52 -7.77
C PHE A 33 8.95 0.18 -7.35
N HIS A 34 8.74 -0.87 -8.17
CA HIS A 34 9.09 -2.23 -7.76
C HIS A 34 10.59 -2.41 -7.50
N ASP A 35 11.43 -1.71 -8.27
CA ASP A 35 12.88 -1.85 -8.13
C ASP A 35 13.47 -0.96 -7.05
N LEU A 36 12.72 0.02 -6.54
CA LEU A 36 13.26 0.97 -5.59
C LEU A 36 13.66 0.33 -4.26
N PRO A 37 12.82 -0.53 -3.64
CA PRO A 37 13.21 -1.12 -2.36
C PRO A 37 14.53 -1.89 -2.40
N SER A 38 14.79 -2.62 -3.49
CA SER A 38 16.03 -3.39 -3.60
C SER A 38 17.27 -2.50 -3.67
N ARG A 39 17.12 -1.28 -4.18
CA ARG A 39 18.23 -0.32 -4.23
C ARG A 39 18.52 0.28 -2.86
N VAL A 40 17.46 0.51 -2.08
CA VAL A 40 17.58 1.16 -0.76
C VAL A 40 17.90 0.12 0.31
N LEU A 41 17.27 -1.05 0.20
CA LEU A 41 17.44 -2.14 1.17
C LEU A 41 17.81 -3.41 0.38
N PRO A 42 19.10 -3.58 0.04
CA PRO A 42 19.52 -4.76 -0.72
C PRO A 42 19.09 -6.04 -0.01
N GLY A 43 18.52 -6.96 -0.79
CA GLY A 43 18.02 -8.22 -0.26
C GLY A 43 16.57 -8.18 0.24
N ALA A 44 15.91 -7.02 0.17
CA ALA A 44 14.50 -6.94 0.61
C ALA A 44 13.62 -7.83 -0.25
N HIS A 45 12.56 -8.38 0.37
CA HIS A 45 11.49 -9.05 -0.36
C HIS A 45 10.48 -7.98 -0.79
N VAL A 46 10.13 -7.91 -2.07
CA VAL A 46 9.30 -6.83 -2.60
C VAL A 46 8.05 -7.41 -3.25
N ILE A 47 6.89 -6.85 -2.87
CA ILE A 47 5.61 -7.23 -3.46
C ILE A 47 4.89 -5.93 -3.86
N SER A 48 4.51 -5.84 -5.13
CA SER A 48 3.94 -4.61 -5.68
C SER A 48 2.63 -4.93 -6.39
N PRO A 49 1.47 -4.70 -5.74
CA PRO A 49 0.19 -4.95 -6.38
C PRO A 49 -0.16 -3.89 -7.42
N ARG A 50 -0.89 -4.32 -8.45
CA ARG A 50 -1.43 -3.41 -9.47
C ARG A 50 -2.81 -2.95 -9.04
N GLY A 51 -3.07 -1.65 -9.11
CA GLY A 51 -4.42 -1.12 -8.91
C GLY A 51 -5.39 -1.72 -9.90
N ASP A 52 -6.58 -2.10 -9.44
CA ASP A 52 -7.55 -2.83 -10.25
C ASP A 52 -8.76 -1.97 -10.66
N VAL A 53 -8.66 -0.67 -10.49
CA VAL A 53 -9.67 0.29 -10.94
C VAL A 53 -9.08 1.05 -12.13
N SER A 54 -9.83 1.10 -13.25
CA SER A 54 -9.41 1.85 -14.43
C SER A 54 -10.19 3.16 -14.50
N GLU A 55 -9.46 4.28 -14.54
CA GLU A 55 -10.03 5.61 -14.77
C GLU A 55 -9.60 6.02 -16.17
N HIS A 56 -10.45 5.74 -17.15
CA HIS A 56 -10.14 6.02 -18.57
C HIS A 56 -8.80 5.39 -18.99
N GLY A 57 -8.53 4.18 -18.52
CA GLY A 57 -7.30 3.46 -18.82
C GLY A 57 -6.18 3.68 -17.80
N ALA A 58 -6.28 4.68 -16.93
CA ALA A 58 -5.29 4.91 -15.90
C ALA A 58 -5.64 4.06 -14.67
N LEU A 59 -4.67 3.27 -14.19
CA LEU A 59 -4.90 2.36 -13.09
C LEU A 59 -4.82 3.09 -11.77
N ARG A 60 -5.75 2.75 -10.87
CA ARG A 60 -5.88 3.28 -9.53
C ARG A 60 -6.29 2.17 -8.58
N TYR A 61 -6.14 2.44 -7.27
CA TYR A 61 -6.54 1.46 -6.26
C TYR A 61 -7.99 1.63 -5.80
N PHE A 62 -8.59 2.81 -6.01
CA PHE A 62 -9.99 3.05 -5.68
C PHE A 62 -10.54 4.17 -6.54
N ARG A 63 -11.87 4.26 -6.61
CA ARG A 63 -12.56 5.23 -7.46
C ARG A 63 -12.60 6.60 -6.80
N ARG A 64 -12.63 7.63 -7.64
CA ARG A 64 -12.83 9.01 -7.20
C ARG A 64 -13.84 9.66 -8.13
N ARG A 65 -14.52 10.71 -7.65
CA ARG A 65 -15.42 11.51 -8.47
C ARG A 65 -14.67 12.63 -9.17
N ALA A 66 -13.64 13.16 -8.51
CA ALA A 66 -12.75 14.19 -9.01
C ALA A 66 -11.52 14.20 -8.12
N GLU A 67 -10.50 14.95 -8.47
CA GLU A 67 -9.33 15.07 -7.63
C GLU A 67 -9.75 15.61 -6.26
N GLY A 68 -9.34 14.95 -5.19
CA GLY A 68 -9.71 15.34 -3.84
C GLY A 68 -11.13 15.01 -3.43
N LEU A 69 -11.89 14.34 -4.30
CA LEU A 69 -13.27 13.96 -4.00
C LEU A 69 -13.43 12.46 -4.24
N TYR A 70 -13.23 11.67 -3.20
CA TYR A 70 -13.20 10.22 -3.31
C TYR A 70 -14.58 9.61 -3.20
N ASP A 71 -14.74 8.46 -3.85
CA ASP A 71 -15.87 7.57 -3.62
C ASP A 71 -15.57 6.80 -2.34
N MET A 72 -16.11 7.30 -1.21
CA MET A 72 -15.76 6.75 0.10
C MET A 72 -16.24 5.33 0.29
N ALA A 73 -17.37 4.96 -0.32
CA ALA A 73 -17.85 3.57 -0.26
C ALA A 73 -16.89 2.64 -0.98
N ASP A 74 -16.41 3.06 -2.16
CA ASP A 74 -15.42 2.27 -2.91
C ASP A 74 -14.09 2.21 -2.16
N LEU A 75 -13.65 3.32 -1.59
CA LEU A 75 -12.42 3.34 -0.79
C LEU A 75 -12.50 2.33 0.36
N THR A 76 -13.63 2.28 1.07
CA THR A 76 -13.82 1.34 2.16
C THR A 76 -13.69 -0.11 1.67
N THR A 77 -14.36 -0.43 0.56
CA THR A 77 -14.30 -1.77 -0.02
C THR A 77 -12.89 -2.13 -0.44
N ARG A 78 -12.20 -1.22 -1.14
CA ARG A 78 -10.85 -1.48 -1.64
C ARG A 78 -9.84 -1.55 -0.51
N THR A 79 -10.05 -0.78 0.56
CA THR A 79 -9.18 -0.82 1.74
C THR A 79 -9.18 -2.21 2.36
N GLU A 80 -10.37 -2.81 2.53
CA GLU A 80 -10.46 -4.15 3.11
C GLU A 80 -9.89 -5.22 2.19
N ALA A 81 -10.10 -5.09 0.88
CA ALA A 81 -9.52 -6.01 -0.09
C ALA A 81 -7.99 -5.94 -0.05
N MET A 82 -7.43 -4.74 -0.01
CA MET A 82 -5.99 -4.57 0.04
C MET A 82 -5.41 -5.04 1.37
N ALA A 83 -6.11 -4.80 2.48
CA ALA A 83 -5.68 -5.31 3.78
C ALA A 83 -5.59 -6.84 3.76
N GLY A 84 -6.56 -7.50 3.14
CA GLY A 84 -6.53 -8.96 2.99
C GLY A 84 -5.34 -9.43 2.15
N PHE A 85 -5.06 -8.73 1.06
CA PHE A 85 -3.90 -9.03 0.22
C PHE A 85 -2.60 -8.91 1.02
N ILE A 86 -2.44 -7.80 1.74
CA ILE A 86 -1.23 -7.55 2.53
C ILE A 86 -1.08 -8.60 3.63
N ALA A 87 -2.15 -8.89 4.36
CA ALA A 87 -2.12 -9.86 5.46
C ALA A 87 -1.75 -11.25 4.95
N HIS A 88 -2.30 -11.65 3.80
CA HIS A 88 -2.00 -12.94 3.18
C HIS A 88 -0.51 -13.08 2.87
N HIS A 89 0.06 -12.09 2.20
CA HIS A 89 1.46 -12.17 1.79
C HIS A 89 2.41 -11.97 2.96
N LYS A 90 2.03 -11.15 3.94
CA LYS A 90 2.81 -11.00 5.17
C LYS A 90 2.95 -12.35 5.88
N ALA A 91 1.86 -13.10 5.98
CA ALA A 91 1.89 -14.43 6.59
C ALA A 91 2.69 -15.42 5.74
N ARG A 92 2.51 -15.35 4.41
CA ARG A 92 3.21 -16.26 3.49
C ARG A 92 4.73 -16.07 3.54
N VAL A 93 5.18 -14.83 3.57
CA VAL A 93 6.62 -14.52 3.59
C VAL A 93 7.20 -14.69 4.99
N GLY A 94 6.42 -14.39 6.02
CA GLY A 94 6.86 -14.56 7.40
C GLY A 94 7.86 -13.52 7.86
N ALA A 95 7.89 -12.33 7.24
CA ALA A 95 8.81 -11.27 7.61
C ALA A 95 8.39 -10.64 8.93
N GLU A 96 9.38 -10.31 9.78
CA GLU A 96 9.12 -9.62 11.04
C GLU A 96 8.90 -8.14 10.82
N ARG A 97 9.60 -7.56 9.83
CA ARG A 97 9.51 -6.15 9.53
C ARG A 97 8.81 -5.97 8.20
N VAL A 98 7.75 -5.18 8.18
CA VAL A 98 6.95 -4.94 6.98
C VAL A 98 6.87 -3.44 6.73
N ILE A 99 7.23 -3.02 5.53
CA ILE A 99 7.32 -1.61 5.15
C ILE A 99 6.35 -1.37 3.99
N GLY A 100 5.59 -0.30 4.08
CA GLY A 100 4.74 0.14 2.99
C GLY A 100 5.29 1.41 2.35
N LEU A 101 5.35 1.44 1.01
CA LEU A 101 5.80 2.59 0.24
C LEU A 101 4.73 2.89 -0.80
N GLY A 102 4.15 4.07 -0.75
CA GLY A 102 3.11 4.46 -1.70
C GLY A 102 3.28 5.87 -2.20
N TYR A 103 2.82 6.11 -3.42
CA TYR A 103 2.90 7.41 -4.06
C TYR A 103 1.50 7.85 -4.53
N SER A 104 1.08 9.05 -4.16
CA SER A 104 -0.17 9.66 -4.59
C SER A 104 -1.35 8.72 -4.28
N ASN A 105 -2.07 8.21 -5.28
CA ASN A 105 -3.17 7.27 -5.05
C ASN A 105 -2.71 6.04 -4.27
N GLY A 106 -1.50 5.55 -4.54
CA GLY A 106 -0.90 4.45 -3.79
C GLY A 106 -0.66 4.81 -2.33
N ALA A 107 -0.22 6.04 -2.05
CA ALA A 107 -0.06 6.49 -0.68
C ALA A 107 -1.43 6.58 0.02
N ASN A 108 -2.45 6.95 -0.72
CA ASN A 108 -3.80 7.11 -0.15
C ASN A 108 -4.41 5.78 0.27
N ILE A 109 -4.31 4.75 -0.58
CA ILE A 109 -4.80 3.42 -0.19
C ILE A 109 -3.98 2.84 0.95
N LEU A 110 -2.66 3.04 0.92
CA LEU A 110 -1.78 2.57 1.97
C LEU A 110 -2.13 3.22 3.32
N ALA A 111 -2.34 4.54 3.33
CA ALA A 111 -2.75 5.23 4.54
C ALA A 111 -4.10 4.72 5.06
N SER A 112 -5.06 4.51 4.15
CA SER A 112 -6.37 4.00 4.53
C SER A 112 -6.27 2.62 5.17
N VAL A 113 -5.44 1.74 4.60
CA VAL A 113 -5.19 0.42 5.18
C VAL A 113 -4.57 0.55 6.57
N ALA A 114 -3.57 1.43 6.72
CA ALA A 114 -2.89 1.59 8.00
C ALA A 114 -3.82 2.14 9.08
N PHE A 115 -4.76 3.02 8.72
CA PHE A 115 -5.74 3.54 9.67
C PHE A 115 -6.66 2.43 10.18
N LYS A 116 -7.04 1.49 9.33
CA LYS A 116 -7.96 0.41 9.69
C LYS A 116 -7.25 -0.79 10.29
N HIS A 117 -6.02 -1.04 9.86
CA HIS A 117 -5.25 -2.24 10.23
C HIS A 117 -3.81 -1.84 10.56
N PRO A 118 -3.62 -1.10 11.67
CA PRO A 118 -2.28 -0.56 12.01
C PRO A 118 -1.24 -1.64 12.28
N GLU A 119 -1.67 -2.84 12.61
CA GLU A 119 -0.75 -3.94 12.94
C GLU A 119 -0.01 -4.48 11.70
N LEU A 120 -0.44 -4.11 10.49
CA LEU A 120 0.14 -4.69 9.27
C LEU A 120 1.53 -4.17 8.94
N PHE A 121 1.88 -2.97 9.41
CA PHE A 121 3.13 -2.33 8.99
C PHE A 121 3.98 -1.88 10.17
N SER A 122 5.31 -2.02 10.01
CA SER A 122 6.29 -1.46 10.95
C SER A 122 6.63 -0.03 10.57
N ASP A 123 6.69 0.26 9.28
CA ASP A 123 7.11 1.55 8.73
C ASP A 123 6.27 1.87 7.50
N LEU A 124 6.01 3.15 7.29
CA LEU A 124 5.26 3.64 6.14
C LEU A 124 5.99 4.82 5.51
N ALA A 125 6.05 4.85 4.19
CA ALA A 125 6.49 6.02 3.43
C ALA A 125 5.34 6.45 2.52
N LEU A 126 4.75 7.58 2.84
CA LEU A 126 3.59 8.12 2.13
C LEU A 126 4.07 9.33 1.32
N LEU A 127 4.22 9.14 0.01
CA LEU A 127 4.76 10.16 -0.87
C LEU A 127 3.59 10.89 -1.53
N HIS A 128 3.46 12.17 -1.24
CA HIS A 128 2.42 13.06 -1.76
C HIS A 128 1.01 12.49 -1.55
N PRO A 129 0.64 12.11 -0.31
CA PRO A 129 -0.72 11.63 -0.05
C PRO A 129 -1.72 12.77 -0.07
N LEU A 130 -2.98 12.43 -0.35
CA LEU A 130 -4.09 13.38 -0.23
C LEU A 130 -5.20 12.69 0.55
N ILE A 131 -5.41 13.11 1.80
CA ILE A 131 -6.40 12.52 2.70
C ILE A 131 -7.47 13.58 2.96
N PRO A 132 -8.52 13.65 2.12
CA PRO A 132 -9.50 14.74 2.21
C PRO A 132 -10.58 14.51 3.28
N TRP A 133 -10.38 13.58 4.18
CA TRP A 133 -11.25 13.38 5.34
C TRP A 133 -10.42 13.44 6.60
N THR A 134 -11.09 13.61 7.76
CA THR A 134 -10.40 13.62 9.05
C THR A 134 -10.44 12.22 9.62
N PRO A 135 -9.31 11.51 9.68
CA PRO A 135 -9.29 10.17 10.30
C PRO A 135 -9.55 10.27 11.80
N ASP A 136 -10.09 9.17 12.34
CA ASP A 136 -10.19 9.03 13.78
C ASP A 136 -8.79 8.97 14.41
N PRO A 137 -8.65 9.28 15.71
CA PRO A 137 -7.37 9.12 16.39
C PRO A 137 -6.82 7.70 16.20
N GLN A 138 -5.50 7.59 16.03
CA GLN A 138 -4.85 6.33 15.66
C GLN A 138 -3.80 5.94 16.71
N PRO A 139 -4.22 5.61 17.96
CA PRO A 139 -3.24 5.30 19.01
C PRO A 139 -2.40 4.07 18.71
N GLU A 140 -2.94 3.11 17.94
CA GLU A 140 -2.21 1.90 17.60
C GLU A 140 -1.06 2.17 16.62
N LEU A 141 -1.00 3.35 15.99
CA LEU A 141 0.10 3.71 15.12
C LEU A 141 1.27 4.35 15.85
N ALA A 142 1.18 4.50 17.17
CA ALA A 142 2.23 5.17 17.94
C ALA A 142 3.60 4.51 17.78
N GLY A 143 3.64 3.19 17.58
CA GLY A 143 4.89 2.47 17.39
C GLY A 143 5.31 2.33 15.92
N THR A 144 4.55 2.87 14.99
CA THR A 144 4.84 2.77 13.56
C THR A 144 5.58 4.04 13.11
N ARG A 145 6.68 3.85 12.39
CA ARG A 145 7.42 5.00 11.85
C ARG A 145 6.80 5.40 10.53
N VAL A 146 6.54 6.69 10.37
CA VAL A 146 5.85 7.20 9.17
C VAL A 146 6.63 8.37 8.59
N LEU A 147 6.97 8.28 7.31
CA LEU A 147 7.54 9.37 6.53
C LEU A 147 6.46 9.87 5.58
N VAL A 148 6.23 11.17 5.59
CA VAL A 148 5.25 11.80 4.71
C VAL A 148 5.94 12.92 3.94
N THR A 149 5.74 12.95 2.62
CA THR A 149 6.20 14.06 1.80
C THR A 149 5.00 14.83 1.26
N ALA A 150 5.22 16.09 0.91
CA ALA A 150 4.18 16.95 0.36
C ALA A 150 4.52 17.35 -1.08
#